data_cd1c3fcb404cebb2b0a1cf2951887c70
#
_entry.id   cd1c3fcb404cebb2b0a1cf2951887c70
#
_cell.length_a   1.000
_cell.length_b   1.000
_cell.length_c   1.000
_cell.angle_alpha   90.00
_cell.angle_beta   90.00
_cell.angle_gamma   90.00
#
_symmetry.space_group_name_H-M   'P 1'
#
loop_
_entity.id
_entity.type
_entity.pdbx_description
1 polymer ?
#
loop_
_entity_poly.entity_id
_entity_poly.type
_entity_poly.pdbx_seq_one_letter_code
_entity_poly.pdbx_strand_id
1 'polypeptide(L)'
;MPPKKAEVKSMHSNLFTSSPSVQSSRILYTPSPFARSSLLHLQEVGSLSAIRPHTSKREKLQSYLCFMVEDGEGELVYEGKKYELRSGDVVFIDCRKAYSHSTGMNPNAGLWSLRWCHFYGPSMPAIYAKYCERGGLPVIRGADVSVDLARGADMGRRDDVSCGADVSQYVAILTDIYTLASSSDYIRDMRINGKLNDLLTLLMESSWHREAHTNAPKKMEISRVKSFLDEHYEEKLSLESVASHFFIDKHYLARLFKEQYGVTLVTYLQQVRITHAKRMLRFTDKSIEEIGLECGIGELNYFSRVFKKLEGVSPSEFRRVW
;
A
#
# COMPACT_ATOMS: atom_id res chain seq x y z
N MET A 1 40.50 -31.12 -35.04
CA MET A 1 39.49 -30.06 -35.27
C MET A 1 38.51 -30.11 -34.13
N PRO A 2 38.41 -29.09 -33.28
CA PRO A 2 37.37 -29.03 -32.24
C PRO A 2 36.06 -28.52 -32.85
N PRO A 3 34.90 -28.94 -32.33
CA PRO A 3 33.59 -28.51 -32.85
C PRO A 3 33.31 -27.08 -32.51
N LYS A 4 32.77 -26.35 -33.50
CA LYS A 4 32.34 -24.95 -33.40
C LYS A 4 31.23 -24.80 -32.33
N LYS A 5 31.43 -23.89 -31.38
CA LYS A 5 30.40 -23.42 -30.46
C LYS A 5 29.24 -22.80 -31.26
N ALA A 6 28.08 -23.41 -31.18
CA ALA A 6 26.85 -22.83 -31.68
C ALA A 6 26.51 -21.63 -30.76
N GLU A 7 26.48 -20.42 -31.31
CA GLU A 7 25.90 -19.26 -30.69
C GLU A 7 24.39 -19.51 -30.47
N VAL A 8 24.00 -19.66 -29.22
CA VAL A 8 22.59 -19.61 -28.83
C VAL A 8 22.15 -18.14 -29.00
N LYS A 9 21.63 -17.82 -30.17
CA LYS A 9 20.90 -16.58 -30.37
C LYS A 9 19.69 -16.60 -29.45
N SER A 10 19.69 -15.67 -28.48
CA SER A 10 18.52 -15.33 -27.66
C SER A 10 17.34 -14.95 -28.56
N MET A 11 16.46 -15.92 -28.83
CA MET A 11 15.16 -15.68 -29.48
C MET A 11 14.16 -15.22 -28.43
N HIS A 12 14.34 -14.03 -27.90
CA HIS A 12 13.23 -13.25 -27.37
C HIS A 12 12.78 -12.29 -28.49
N SER A 13 12.14 -12.86 -29.53
CA SER A 13 11.45 -12.09 -30.53
C SER A 13 10.28 -11.37 -29.83
N ASN A 14 10.30 -10.04 -29.84
CA ASN A 14 9.17 -9.19 -29.49
C ASN A 14 7.98 -9.59 -30.36
N LEU A 15 7.08 -10.43 -29.83
CA LEU A 15 5.86 -10.90 -30.49
C LEU A 15 4.80 -9.79 -30.64
N PHE A 16 5.11 -8.57 -30.23
CA PHE A 16 4.18 -7.44 -30.35
C PHE A 16 4.79 -6.41 -31.30
N THR A 17 4.20 -6.31 -32.46
CA THR A 17 4.38 -5.17 -33.37
C THR A 17 4.20 -3.88 -32.57
N SER A 18 5.25 -3.06 -32.54
CA SER A 18 5.15 -1.69 -32.03
C SER A 18 3.98 -1.02 -32.74
N SER A 19 2.99 -0.55 -31.97
CA SER A 19 1.97 0.34 -32.54
C SER A 19 2.71 1.52 -33.17
N PRO A 20 2.30 2.01 -34.36
CA PRO A 20 2.94 3.16 -34.98
C PRO A 20 2.88 4.43 -34.12
N SER A 21 2.15 4.39 -33.02
CA SER A 21 1.95 5.53 -32.09
C SER A 21 2.78 5.44 -30.81
N VAL A 22 3.34 4.29 -30.48
CA VAL A 22 4.08 4.10 -29.22
C VAL A 22 5.28 3.17 -29.39
N GLN A 23 6.39 3.51 -28.73
CA GLN A 23 7.48 2.60 -28.49
C GLN A 23 7.27 1.98 -27.10
N SER A 24 7.21 0.66 -27.02
CA SER A 24 6.93 -0.03 -25.76
C SER A 24 7.83 -1.23 -25.54
N SER A 25 8.22 -1.43 -24.28
CA SER A 25 8.82 -2.66 -23.77
C SER A 25 7.82 -3.31 -22.81
N ARG A 26 7.40 -4.54 -23.11
CA ARG A 26 6.28 -5.20 -22.43
C ARG A 26 6.56 -6.67 -22.20
N ILE A 27 6.23 -7.14 -21.00
CA ILE A 27 6.26 -8.55 -20.64
C ILE A 27 4.86 -8.97 -20.23
N LEU A 28 4.25 -9.90 -21.00
CA LEU A 28 3.07 -10.63 -20.56
C LEU A 28 3.55 -11.79 -19.69
N TYR A 29 3.06 -11.84 -18.46
CA TYR A 29 3.51 -12.78 -17.46
C TYR A 29 2.48 -13.87 -17.21
N THR A 30 2.93 -15.12 -17.18
CA THR A 30 2.09 -16.26 -16.82
C THR A 30 2.52 -16.79 -15.45
N PRO A 31 1.78 -16.45 -14.38
CA PRO A 31 2.10 -16.93 -13.02
C PRO A 31 1.81 -18.43 -12.90
N SER A 32 2.53 -19.09 -12.00
CA SER A 32 2.27 -20.49 -11.68
C SER A 32 0.86 -20.70 -11.09
N PRO A 33 0.30 -21.93 -11.10
CA PRO A 33 -0.97 -22.24 -10.45
C PRO A 33 -0.97 -21.86 -8.95
N PHE A 34 0.15 -22.11 -8.25
CA PHE A 34 0.34 -21.72 -6.87
C PHE A 34 0.25 -20.18 -6.69
N ALA A 35 0.95 -19.42 -7.53
CA ALA A 35 0.92 -17.97 -7.45
C ALA A 35 -0.51 -17.42 -7.70
N ARG A 36 -1.24 -17.99 -8.66
CA ARG A 36 -2.62 -17.57 -8.97
C ARG A 36 -3.57 -17.79 -7.80
N SER A 37 -3.43 -18.90 -7.07
CA SER A 37 -4.33 -19.26 -5.98
C SER A 37 -3.98 -18.61 -4.64
N SER A 38 -2.71 -18.23 -4.42
CA SER A 38 -2.21 -17.96 -3.08
C SER A 38 -1.45 -16.64 -2.92
N LEU A 39 -0.99 -16.03 -4.01
CA LEU A 39 -0.13 -14.86 -3.99
C LEU A 39 -0.74 -13.66 -4.73
N LEU A 40 -0.19 -12.48 -4.47
CA LEU A 40 -0.23 -11.43 -5.47
C LEU A 40 0.64 -11.86 -6.64
N HIS A 41 0.11 -11.76 -7.85
CA HIS A 41 0.81 -12.20 -9.04
C HIS A 41 0.71 -11.19 -10.17
N LEU A 42 1.79 -11.07 -10.89
CA LEU A 42 1.90 -10.22 -12.06
C LEU A 42 1.09 -10.81 -13.23
N GLN A 43 0.51 -9.94 -14.05
CA GLN A 43 -0.11 -10.30 -15.33
C GLN A 43 0.62 -9.64 -16.49
N GLU A 44 1.04 -8.40 -16.31
CA GLU A 44 1.77 -7.64 -17.30
C GLU A 44 2.60 -6.54 -16.62
N VAL A 45 3.80 -6.27 -17.16
CA VAL A 45 4.64 -5.14 -16.75
C VAL A 45 5.32 -4.55 -17.97
N GLY A 46 5.52 -3.24 -17.97
CA GLY A 46 6.19 -2.60 -19.08
C GLY A 46 6.40 -1.11 -18.93
N SER A 47 6.97 -0.55 -19.99
CA SER A 47 7.10 0.90 -20.20
C SER A 47 6.69 1.24 -21.62
N LEU A 48 6.20 2.45 -21.83
CA LEU A 48 5.97 3.01 -23.16
C LEU A 48 6.41 4.46 -23.21
N SER A 49 6.82 4.88 -24.41
CA SER A 49 6.98 6.28 -24.77
C SER A 49 6.13 6.53 -26.00
N ALA A 50 5.23 7.49 -25.94
CA ALA A 50 4.37 7.84 -27.04
C ALA A 50 5.18 8.57 -28.14
N ILE A 51 5.00 8.15 -29.39
CA ILE A 51 5.58 8.79 -30.58
C ILE A 51 4.54 9.68 -31.26
N ARG A 52 3.27 9.34 -31.07
CA ARG A 52 2.10 10.08 -31.54
C ARG A 52 1.01 10.04 -30.48
N PRO A 53 0.03 10.95 -30.51
CA PRO A 53 -1.14 10.87 -29.66
C PRO A 53 -1.79 9.48 -29.75
N HIS A 54 -2.06 8.87 -28.61
CA HIS A 54 -2.71 7.57 -28.54
C HIS A 54 -3.69 7.51 -27.37
N THR A 55 -4.67 6.61 -27.48
CA THR A 55 -5.64 6.30 -26.44
C THR A 55 -5.69 4.80 -26.22
N SER A 56 -5.68 4.39 -24.97
CA SER A 56 -5.97 3.01 -24.56
C SER A 56 -7.27 3.00 -23.78
N LYS A 57 -8.23 2.16 -24.19
CA LYS A 57 -9.53 2.00 -23.54
C LYS A 57 -9.74 0.54 -23.19
N ARG A 58 -10.13 0.27 -21.94
CA ARG A 58 -10.36 -1.10 -21.45
C ARG A 58 -11.51 -1.11 -20.45
N GLU A 59 -12.14 -2.28 -20.29
CA GLU A 59 -13.17 -2.54 -19.29
C GLU A 59 -13.19 -4.03 -18.94
N LYS A 60 -13.75 -4.36 -17.77
CA LYS A 60 -13.99 -5.75 -17.31
C LYS A 60 -12.73 -6.62 -17.26
N LEU A 61 -11.55 -6.02 -17.12
CA LEU A 61 -10.31 -6.74 -16.97
C LEU A 61 -10.14 -7.16 -15.50
N GLN A 62 -10.00 -8.47 -15.26
CA GLN A 62 -9.72 -9.01 -13.90
C GLN A 62 -8.30 -8.68 -13.46
N SER A 63 -8.07 -7.43 -13.13
CA SER A 63 -6.75 -6.87 -12.84
C SER A 63 -6.85 -5.60 -12.02
N TYR A 64 -5.75 -5.25 -11.36
CA TYR A 64 -5.47 -3.91 -10.85
C TYR A 64 -4.31 -3.33 -11.63
N LEU A 65 -4.37 -2.06 -11.93
CA LEU A 65 -3.36 -1.34 -12.68
C LEU A 65 -2.71 -0.30 -11.77
N CYS A 66 -1.39 -0.37 -11.67
CA CYS A 66 -0.58 0.75 -11.22
C CYS A 66 0.28 1.24 -12.38
N PHE A 67 0.20 2.52 -12.70
CA PHE A 67 1.14 3.15 -13.61
C PHE A 67 1.57 4.52 -13.12
N MET A 68 2.73 4.95 -13.55
CA MET A 68 3.23 6.28 -13.31
C MET A 68 3.56 7.00 -14.61
N VAL A 69 3.41 8.31 -14.61
CA VAL A 69 3.85 9.19 -15.69
C VAL A 69 5.29 9.58 -15.42
N GLU A 70 6.22 9.06 -16.23
CA GLU A 70 7.65 9.38 -16.11
C GLU A 70 7.96 10.75 -16.70
N ASP A 71 7.29 11.09 -17.83
CA ASP A 71 7.46 12.38 -18.51
C ASP A 71 6.19 12.72 -19.31
N GLY A 72 6.00 14.01 -19.61
CA GLY A 72 4.87 14.51 -20.40
C GLY A 72 3.55 14.60 -19.63
N GLU A 73 2.47 14.79 -20.37
CA GLU A 73 1.11 14.97 -19.84
C GLU A 73 0.12 14.03 -20.50
N GLY A 74 -0.97 13.76 -19.81
CA GLY A 74 -2.04 12.93 -20.32
C GLY A 74 -3.33 13.03 -19.53
N GLU A 75 -4.22 12.11 -19.80
CA GLU A 75 -5.54 12.07 -19.20
C GLU A 75 -5.92 10.64 -18.85
N LEU A 76 -6.54 10.47 -17.67
CA LEU A 76 -7.24 9.27 -17.26
C LEU A 76 -8.74 9.58 -17.18
N VAL A 77 -9.57 8.77 -17.84
CA VAL A 77 -11.01 8.71 -17.55
C VAL A 77 -11.28 7.41 -16.79
N TYR A 78 -11.81 7.51 -15.57
CA TYR A 78 -12.10 6.37 -14.71
C TYR A 78 -13.45 6.55 -14.03
N GLU A 79 -14.35 5.57 -14.16
CA GLU A 79 -15.73 5.64 -13.66
C GLU A 79 -16.46 6.92 -14.10
N GLY A 80 -16.24 7.37 -15.34
CA GLY A 80 -16.84 8.57 -15.91
C GLY A 80 -16.23 9.89 -15.44
N LYS A 81 -15.25 9.87 -14.54
CA LYS A 81 -14.50 11.06 -14.10
C LYS A 81 -13.21 11.21 -14.88
N LYS A 82 -12.91 12.45 -15.24
CA LYS A 82 -11.70 12.84 -15.94
C LYS A 82 -10.65 13.35 -14.94
N TYR A 83 -9.42 12.88 -15.12
CA TYR A 83 -8.25 13.26 -14.34
C TYR A 83 -7.12 13.67 -15.29
N GLU A 84 -6.66 14.90 -15.19
CA GLU A 84 -5.45 15.33 -15.86
C GLU A 84 -4.24 14.74 -15.16
N LEU A 85 -3.29 14.23 -15.92
CA LEU A 85 -2.08 13.58 -15.43
C LEU A 85 -0.86 14.34 -15.93
N ARG A 86 0.16 14.44 -15.08
CA ARG A 86 1.44 15.05 -15.37
C ARG A 86 2.60 14.18 -14.87
N SER A 87 3.82 14.50 -15.31
CA SER A 87 5.02 13.84 -14.81
C SER A 87 5.04 13.76 -13.29
N GLY A 88 5.36 12.59 -12.74
CA GLY A 88 5.37 12.27 -11.33
C GLY A 88 4.04 11.73 -10.78
N ASP A 89 2.93 11.86 -11.50
CA ASP A 89 1.64 11.30 -11.06
C ASP A 89 1.63 9.78 -11.12
N VAL A 90 1.05 9.15 -10.10
CA VAL A 90 0.86 7.70 -10.01
C VAL A 90 -0.63 7.40 -10.05
N VAL A 91 -1.02 6.44 -10.86
CA VAL A 91 -2.40 5.96 -10.98
C VAL A 91 -2.51 4.57 -10.36
N PHE A 92 -3.55 4.36 -9.54
CA PHE A 92 -3.91 3.05 -9.03
C PHE A 92 -5.42 2.81 -9.13
N ILE A 93 -5.83 1.86 -9.98
CA ILE A 93 -7.23 1.61 -10.31
C ILE A 93 -7.60 0.12 -10.37
N ASP A 94 -8.88 -0.15 -10.18
CA ASP A 94 -9.53 -1.44 -10.41
C ASP A 94 -10.00 -1.55 -11.86
N CYS A 95 -9.34 -2.37 -12.67
CA CYS A 95 -9.60 -2.53 -14.10
C CYS A 95 -10.88 -3.30 -14.42
N ARG A 96 -11.60 -3.84 -13.43
CA ARG A 96 -12.94 -4.40 -13.65
C ARG A 96 -13.94 -3.31 -14.04
N LYS A 97 -13.63 -2.05 -13.68
CA LYS A 97 -14.36 -0.86 -14.06
C LYS A 97 -13.82 -0.29 -15.37
N ALA A 98 -14.67 0.43 -16.09
CA ALA A 98 -14.28 1.05 -17.34
C ALA A 98 -13.28 2.18 -17.11
N TYR A 99 -12.21 2.18 -17.89
CA TYR A 99 -11.20 3.23 -17.89
C TYR A 99 -10.61 3.45 -19.28
N SER A 100 -10.11 4.65 -19.49
CA SER A 100 -9.25 4.97 -20.63
C SER A 100 -8.18 5.95 -20.21
N HIS A 101 -7.03 5.83 -20.81
CA HIS A 101 -5.95 6.81 -20.67
C HIS A 101 -5.43 7.22 -22.06
N SER A 102 -5.06 8.48 -22.20
CA SER A 102 -4.61 9.05 -23.46
C SER A 102 -3.52 10.09 -23.21
N THR A 103 -2.65 10.28 -24.20
CA THR A 103 -1.72 11.41 -24.23
C THR A 103 -2.48 12.72 -24.17
N GLY A 104 -1.90 13.73 -23.51
CA GLY A 104 -2.46 15.08 -23.47
C GLY A 104 -2.60 15.67 -24.88
N MET A 105 -3.53 16.60 -25.01
CA MET A 105 -3.74 17.33 -26.27
C MET A 105 -2.91 18.62 -26.36
N ASN A 106 -2.13 18.95 -25.35
CA ASN A 106 -1.31 20.14 -25.32
C ASN A 106 -0.06 19.93 -26.18
N PRO A 107 0.06 20.60 -27.35
CA PRO A 107 1.21 20.41 -28.23
C PRO A 107 2.55 20.87 -27.62
N ASN A 108 2.51 21.67 -26.54
CA ASN A 108 3.68 22.20 -25.88
C ASN A 108 4.15 21.33 -24.71
N ALA A 109 3.34 20.37 -24.23
CA ALA A 109 3.65 19.56 -23.05
C ALA A 109 4.42 18.27 -23.38
N GLY A 110 4.65 17.98 -24.65
CA GLY A 110 5.28 16.73 -25.07
C GLY A 110 4.35 15.50 -24.95
N LEU A 111 4.73 14.45 -25.64
CA LEU A 111 4.06 13.14 -25.53
C LEU A 111 4.63 12.43 -24.30
N TRP A 112 3.74 11.74 -23.56
CA TRP A 112 4.13 11.12 -22.31
C TRP A 112 4.92 9.83 -22.45
N SER A 113 5.64 9.50 -21.38
CA SER A 113 6.17 8.16 -21.12
C SER A 113 5.61 7.62 -19.81
N LEU A 114 5.32 6.33 -19.82
CA LEU A 114 4.67 5.62 -18.72
C LEU A 114 5.46 4.37 -18.38
N ARG A 115 5.38 4.00 -17.09
CA ARG A 115 5.77 2.69 -16.60
C ARG A 115 4.61 2.09 -15.80
N TRP A 116 4.30 0.80 -16.04
CA TRP A 116 3.12 0.19 -15.44
C TRP A 116 3.33 -1.26 -15.03
N CYS A 117 2.44 -1.75 -14.16
CA CYS A 117 2.17 -3.17 -13.98
C CYS A 117 0.66 -3.43 -13.85
N HIS A 118 0.23 -4.54 -14.43
CA HIS A 118 -1.06 -5.17 -14.18
C HIS A 118 -0.85 -6.37 -13.27
N PHE A 119 -1.61 -6.46 -12.21
CA PHE A 119 -1.48 -7.54 -11.23
C PHE A 119 -2.83 -7.90 -10.60
N TYR A 120 -2.87 -9.07 -10.00
CA TYR A 120 -4.04 -9.57 -9.29
C TYR A 120 -3.61 -10.47 -8.13
N GLY A 121 -4.57 -10.90 -7.31
CA GLY A 121 -4.42 -11.89 -6.24
C GLY A 121 -5.72 -12.03 -5.45
N PRO A 122 -5.92 -13.15 -4.73
CA PRO A 122 -7.16 -13.40 -3.99
C PRO A 122 -7.50 -12.31 -2.96
N SER A 123 -6.48 -11.69 -2.35
CA SER A 123 -6.63 -10.62 -1.36
C SER A 123 -6.87 -9.23 -1.95
N MET A 124 -6.63 -9.03 -3.26
CA MET A 124 -6.69 -7.70 -3.87
C MET A 124 -8.03 -6.97 -3.73
N PRO A 125 -9.20 -7.63 -3.84
CA PRO A 125 -10.47 -6.93 -3.64
C PRO A 125 -10.58 -6.29 -2.26
N ALA A 126 -10.14 -7.00 -1.20
CA ALA A 126 -10.16 -6.50 0.17
C ALA A 126 -9.12 -5.38 0.38
N ILE A 127 -7.93 -5.54 -0.19
CA ILE A 127 -6.86 -4.53 -0.11
C ILE A 127 -7.30 -3.24 -0.80
N TYR A 128 -7.86 -3.32 -2.02
CA TYR A 128 -8.31 -2.15 -2.76
C TYR A 128 -9.51 -1.46 -2.09
N ALA A 129 -10.45 -2.24 -1.54
CA ALA A 129 -11.54 -1.68 -0.73
C ALA A 129 -10.99 -0.90 0.47
N LYS A 130 -9.97 -1.44 1.15
CA LYS A 130 -9.30 -0.77 2.28
C LYS A 130 -8.54 0.50 1.86
N TYR A 131 -7.90 0.47 0.68
CA TYR A 131 -7.29 1.66 0.08
C TYR A 131 -8.32 2.79 -0.12
N CYS A 132 -9.46 2.48 -0.75
CA CYS A 132 -10.54 3.45 -0.97
C CYS A 132 -11.17 3.95 0.33
N GLU A 133 -11.42 3.05 1.31
CA GLU A 133 -11.97 3.40 2.64
C GLU A 133 -11.07 4.42 3.37
N ARG A 134 -9.76 4.36 3.14
CA ARG A 134 -8.77 5.28 3.72
C ARG A 134 -8.57 6.58 2.93
N GLY A 135 -9.43 6.88 1.97
CA GLY A 135 -9.35 8.09 1.15
C GLY A 135 -8.46 7.96 -0.08
N GLY A 136 -8.00 6.76 -0.41
CA GLY A 136 -7.23 6.49 -1.63
C GLY A 136 -7.98 6.90 -2.88
N LEU A 137 -7.33 7.67 -3.74
CA LEU A 137 -7.88 8.17 -5.00
C LEU A 137 -7.23 7.46 -6.19
N PRO A 138 -7.92 7.44 -7.34
CA PRO A 138 -7.36 6.87 -8.59
C PRO A 138 -6.04 7.50 -9.02
N VAL A 139 -5.77 8.75 -8.62
CA VAL A 139 -4.55 9.49 -8.96
C VAL A 139 -3.90 10.00 -7.69
N ILE A 140 -2.66 9.64 -7.48
CA ILE A 140 -1.76 10.12 -6.42
C ILE A 140 -0.84 11.14 -7.08
N ARG A 141 -0.80 12.39 -6.56
CA ARG A 141 0.02 13.45 -7.13
C ARG A 141 1.48 13.27 -6.74
N GLY A 142 2.37 13.42 -7.71
CA GLY A 142 3.80 13.53 -7.45
C GLY A 142 4.13 14.80 -6.66
N ALA A 143 5.27 14.80 -5.94
CA ALA A 143 5.80 16.03 -5.35
C ALA A 143 6.18 17.01 -6.48
N ASP A 144 5.72 18.26 -6.38
CA ASP A 144 6.13 19.30 -7.32
C ASP A 144 7.61 19.67 -7.10
N VAL A 145 8.49 19.05 -7.85
CA VAL A 145 9.95 19.38 -7.86
C VAL A 145 10.20 20.81 -8.36
N SER A 146 9.22 21.42 -9.04
CA SER A 146 9.36 22.76 -9.64
C SER A 146 9.14 23.92 -8.67
N VAL A 147 8.56 23.71 -7.50
CA VAL A 147 8.28 24.80 -6.55
C VAL A 147 9.50 25.17 -5.70
N ASP A 148 10.43 24.24 -5.49
CA ASP A 148 11.64 24.50 -4.67
C ASP A 148 12.74 25.31 -5.37
N LEU A 149 12.73 25.40 -6.69
CA LEU A 149 13.74 26.16 -7.45
C LEU A 149 13.37 27.64 -7.65
N ALA A 150 12.10 28.02 -7.47
CA ALA A 150 11.63 29.41 -7.65
C ALA A 150 11.51 30.22 -6.36
N ARG A 151 11.61 29.59 -5.19
CA ARG A 151 11.63 30.29 -3.90
C ARG A 151 13.06 30.37 -3.37
N GLY A 152 13.76 31.40 -3.88
CA GLY A 152 15.02 31.87 -3.30
C GLY A 152 14.85 32.21 -1.84
N ALA A 153 15.70 31.63 -1.00
CA ALA A 153 16.14 32.04 0.32
C ALA A 153 15.22 32.99 1.12
N ASP A 154 14.20 32.43 1.77
CA ASP A 154 13.69 32.99 3.04
C ASP A 154 13.65 31.87 4.09
N MET A 155 14.65 31.88 4.96
CA MET A 155 14.87 30.90 6.02
C MET A 155 13.94 31.23 7.20
N GLY A 156 12.66 30.85 7.12
CA GLY A 156 11.74 31.06 8.23
C GLY A 156 10.36 30.49 8.01
N ARG A 157 10.25 29.19 7.96
CA ARG A 157 9.12 28.31 8.34
C ARG A 157 9.15 27.00 7.54
N ARG A 158 9.89 26.04 8.06
CA ARG A 158 9.82 24.63 7.58
C ARG A 158 8.63 23.95 8.26
N ASP A 159 7.43 24.13 7.74
CA ASP A 159 6.26 23.36 8.17
C ASP A 159 5.36 22.91 7.00
N ASP A 160 5.81 23.07 5.74
CA ASP A 160 5.13 22.51 4.57
C ASP A 160 6.03 21.49 3.86
N VAL A 161 6.15 20.31 4.48
CA VAL A 161 6.58 19.11 3.73
C VAL A 161 5.40 18.72 2.85
N SER A 162 5.42 19.12 1.58
CA SER A 162 4.50 18.61 0.59
C SER A 162 4.77 17.11 0.49
N CYS A 163 3.89 16.31 1.09
CA CYS A 163 3.95 14.85 1.03
C CYS A 163 3.46 14.40 -0.35
N GLY A 164 4.22 14.75 -1.41
CA GLY A 164 4.07 14.16 -2.72
C GLY A 164 4.65 12.74 -2.70
N ALA A 165 4.09 11.84 -3.52
CA ALA A 165 4.64 10.51 -3.68
C ALA A 165 6.12 10.58 -4.07
N ASP A 166 6.96 9.86 -3.37
CA ASP A 166 8.38 9.70 -3.78
C ASP A 166 8.41 8.83 -5.05
N VAL A 167 8.42 9.52 -6.19
CA VAL A 167 8.41 8.90 -7.53
C VAL A 167 9.54 7.89 -7.70
N SER A 168 10.70 8.13 -7.07
CA SER A 168 11.88 7.26 -7.20
C SER A 168 11.62 5.85 -6.70
N GLN A 169 10.84 5.70 -5.63
CA GLN A 169 10.48 4.40 -5.06
C GLN A 169 9.54 3.61 -5.99
N TYR A 170 8.57 4.28 -6.62
CA TYR A 170 7.70 3.62 -7.61
C TYR A 170 8.49 3.14 -8.83
N VAL A 171 9.42 3.98 -9.36
CA VAL A 171 10.32 3.61 -10.46
C VAL A 171 11.15 2.38 -10.08
N ALA A 172 11.75 2.39 -8.89
CA ALA A 172 12.58 1.28 -8.41
C ALA A 172 11.79 -0.04 -8.33
N ILE A 173 10.62 -0.01 -7.70
CA ILE A 173 9.77 -1.21 -7.54
C ILE A 173 9.31 -1.73 -8.90
N LEU A 174 8.81 -0.88 -9.80
CA LEU A 174 8.35 -1.31 -11.13
C LEU A 174 9.51 -1.84 -12.00
N THR A 175 10.72 -1.28 -11.84
CA THR A 175 11.93 -1.77 -12.51
C THR A 175 12.33 -3.15 -11.99
N ASP A 176 12.28 -3.36 -10.67
CA ASP A 176 12.54 -4.66 -10.05
C ASP A 176 11.55 -5.72 -10.54
N ILE A 177 10.25 -5.39 -10.59
CA ILE A 177 9.22 -6.29 -11.11
C ILE A 177 9.50 -6.66 -12.57
N TYR A 178 9.88 -5.69 -13.41
CA TYR A 178 10.23 -5.93 -14.80
C TYR A 178 11.44 -6.87 -14.93
N THR A 179 12.47 -6.65 -14.15
CA THR A 179 13.70 -7.45 -14.13
C THR A 179 13.41 -8.88 -13.68
N LEU A 180 12.62 -9.05 -12.61
CA LEU A 180 12.20 -10.36 -12.11
C LEU A 180 11.33 -11.10 -13.13
N ALA A 181 10.40 -10.41 -13.80
CA ALA A 181 9.55 -11.00 -14.82
C ALA A 181 10.35 -11.51 -16.03
N SER A 182 11.48 -10.86 -16.34
CA SER A 182 12.41 -11.27 -17.40
C SER A 182 13.33 -12.42 -17.01
N SER A 183 13.44 -12.71 -15.71
CA SER A 183 14.40 -13.69 -15.19
C SER A 183 13.90 -15.12 -15.35
N SER A 184 14.85 -16.08 -15.32
CA SER A 184 14.58 -17.52 -15.25
C SER A 184 14.60 -18.06 -13.80
N ASP A 185 14.55 -17.19 -12.79
CA ASP A 185 14.59 -17.58 -11.38
C ASP A 185 13.36 -18.45 -11.04
N TYR A 186 13.60 -19.62 -10.42
CA TYR A 186 12.55 -20.56 -10.06
C TYR A 186 11.64 -20.06 -8.92
N ILE A 187 12.11 -19.10 -8.10
CA ILE A 187 11.33 -18.47 -7.04
C ILE A 187 10.78 -17.09 -7.45
N ARG A 188 10.82 -16.76 -8.73
CA ARG A 188 10.43 -15.42 -9.23
C ARG A 188 9.01 -15.01 -8.84
N ASP A 189 8.04 -15.95 -8.82
CA ASP A 189 6.67 -15.66 -8.37
C ASP A 189 6.64 -15.13 -6.93
N MET A 190 7.44 -15.74 -6.02
CA MET A 190 7.56 -15.29 -4.63
C MET A 190 8.22 -13.90 -4.53
N ARG A 191 9.27 -13.68 -5.33
CA ARG A 191 9.95 -12.36 -5.36
C ARG A 191 9.06 -11.28 -5.94
N ILE A 192 8.32 -11.56 -7.02
CA ILE A 192 7.33 -10.65 -7.60
C ILE A 192 6.22 -10.34 -6.58
N ASN A 193 5.71 -11.37 -5.86
CA ASN A 193 4.75 -11.16 -4.77
C ASN A 193 5.29 -10.20 -3.71
N GLY A 194 6.55 -10.35 -3.29
CA GLY A 194 7.21 -9.42 -2.36
C GLY A 194 7.19 -7.99 -2.89
N LYS A 195 7.61 -7.76 -4.14
CA LYS A 195 7.63 -6.43 -4.76
C LYS A 195 6.24 -5.83 -4.97
N LEU A 196 5.23 -6.64 -5.26
CA LEU A 196 3.84 -6.19 -5.34
C LEU A 196 3.31 -5.78 -3.95
N ASN A 197 3.72 -6.44 -2.87
CA ASN A 197 3.41 -6.01 -1.51
C ASN A 197 4.12 -4.69 -1.15
N ASP A 198 5.39 -4.51 -1.54
CA ASP A 198 6.11 -3.23 -1.38
C ASP A 198 5.36 -2.09 -2.10
N LEU A 199 4.92 -2.33 -3.34
CA LEU A 199 4.12 -1.39 -4.11
C LEU A 199 2.80 -1.01 -3.41
N LEU A 200 2.07 -2.01 -2.90
CA LEU A 200 0.82 -1.78 -2.19
C LEU A 200 1.03 -1.03 -0.88
N THR A 201 2.12 -1.30 -0.17
CA THR A 201 2.49 -0.56 1.05
C THR A 201 2.70 0.91 0.72
N LEU A 202 3.49 1.22 -0.32
CA LEU A 202 3.74 2.59 -0.75
C LEU A 202 2.46 3.32 -1.19
N LEU A 203 1.56 2.63 -1.93
CA LEU A 203 0.25 3.17 -2.31
C LEU A 203 -0.64 3.47 -1.08
N MET A 204 -0.63 2.58 -0.09
CA MET A 204 -1.36 2.77 1.16
C MET A 204 -0.81 3.95 1.97
N GLU A 205 0.50 4.08 2.09
CA GLU A 205 1.15 5.20 2.76
C GLU A 205 0.81 6.53 2.09
N SER A 206 0.89 6.59 0.77
CA SER A 206 0.55 7.78 -0.02
C SER A 206 -0.93 8.18 0.11
N SER A 207 -1.84 7.22 0.35
CA SER A 207 -3.26 7.51 0.61
C SER A 207 -3.51 8.05 2.01
N TRP A 208 -2.70 7.63 2.97
CA TRP A 208 -2.84 8.01 4.38
C TRP A 208 -2.54 9.47 4.67
N HIS A 209 -1.55 10.04 4.01
CA HIS A 209 -1.06 11.40 4.31
C HIS A 209 -1.94 12.51 3.72
N ARG A 210 -2.94 12.17 2.92
CA ARG A 210 -3.74 13.12 2.15
C ARG A 210 -4.69 13.98 2.99
N GLU A 211 -5.16 13.50 4.14
CA GLU A 211 -6.04 14.27 5.03
C GLU A 211 -5.29 15.33 5.88
N ALA A 212 -3.96 15.36 5.80
CA ALA A 212 -3.13 16.27 6.58
C ALA A 212 -3.20 17.75 6.12
N HIS A 213 -3.79 18.04 4.96
CA HIS A 213 -3.75 19.36 4.34
C HIS A 213 -5.03 20.19 4.41
N THR A 214 -6.08 19.73 5.07
CA THR A 214 -7.24 20.57 5.37
C THR A 214 -7.11 21.10 6.80
N ASN A 215 -6.87 22.39 6.95
CA ASN A 215 -6.89 23.27 8.12
C ASN A 215 -7.40 22.65 9.44
N ALA A 216 -6.79 21.57 9.93
CA ALA A 216 -7.12 21.03 11.24
C ALA A 216 -6.20 21.66 12.29
N PRO A 217 -6.75 22.09 13.45
CA PRO A 217 -5.92 22.59 14.53
C PRO A 217 -4.92 21.52 14.95
N LYS A 218 -3.65 21.94 15.11
CA LYS A 218 -2.47 21.20 15.54
C LYS A 218 -2.69 19.69 15.72
N LYS A 219 -2.34 18.90 14.71
CA LYS A 219 -2.56 17.45 14.66
C LYS A 219 -1.89 16.82 15.89
N MET A 220 -2.69 16.42 16.86
CA MET A 220 -2.19 15.64 17.97
C MET A 220 -1.66 14.33 17.38
N GLU A 221 -0.41 14.03 17.64
CA GLU A 221 0.17 12.78 17.21
C GLU A 221 -0.55 11.61 17.88
N ILE A 222 -1.48 10.97 17.16
CA ILE A 222 -2.19 9.78 17.64
C ILE A 222 -1.21 8.67 18.00
N SER A 223 -0.01 8.68 17.43
CA SER A 223 1.13 7.87 17.88
C SER A 223 1.40 7.98 19.37
N ARG A 224 1.27 9.18 19.98
CA ARG A 224 1.44 9.37 21.43
C ARG A 224 0.36 8.66 22.22
N VAL A 225 -0.88 8.67 21.73
CA VAL A 225 -1.97 7.90 22.35
C VAL A 225 -1.68 6.41 22.30
N LYS A 226 -1.18 5.94 21.15
CA LYS A 226 -0.77 4.53 20.99
C LYS A 226 0.34 4.16 21.96
N SER A 227 1.43 4.94 22.03
CA SER A 227 2.52 4.70 22.99
C SER A 227 2.03 4.69 24.44
N PHE A 228 1.14 5.63 24.80
CA PHE A 228 0.53 5.65 26.12
C PHE A 228 -0.26 4.36 26.43
N LEU A 229 -1.03 3.83 25.48
CA LEU A 229 -1.74 2.56 25.64
C LEU A 229 -0.77 1.36 25.77
N ASP A 230 0.35 1.39 25.04
CA ASP A 230 1.38 0.34 25.10
C ASP A 230 2.13 0.35 26.44
N GLU A 231 2.32 1.53 27.06
CA GLU A 231 3.03 1.71 28.32
C GLU A 231 2.13 1.49 29.55
N HIS A 232 0.83 1.78 29.44
CA HIS A 232 -0.13 1.76 30.55
C HIS A 232 -1.23 0.70 30.40
N TYR A 233 -0.97 -0.36 29.62
CA TYR A 233 -1.99 -1.36 29.25
C TYR A 233 -2.61 -2.08 30.46
N GLU A 234 -1.89 -2.22 31.57
CA GLU A 234 -2.36 -2.86 32.81
C GLU A 234 -3.38 -2.01 33.58
N GLU A 235 -3.40 -0.71 33.35
CA GLU A 235 -4.30 0.22 34.04
C GLU A 235 -5.76 0.13 33.54
N LYS A 236 -6.70 0.58 34.37
CA LYS A 236 -8.12 0.71 33.97
C LYS A 236 -8.31 1.89 33.00
N LEU A 237 -7.96 1.69 31.75
CA LEU A 237 -8.13 2.69 30.71
C LEU A 237 -9.48 2.56 30.02
N SER A 238 -10.18 3.69 29.87
CA SER A 238 -11.36 3.85 29.06
C SER A 238 -11.13 4.90 27.98
N LEU A 239 -11.98 4.91 26.96
CA LEU A 239 -11.91 5.95 25.91
C LEU A 239 -12.00 7.36 26.53
N GLU A 240 -12.86 7.53 27.54
CA GLU A 240 -13.04 8.78 28.27
C GLU A 240 -11.79 9.19 29.04
N SER A 241 -11.17 8.26 29.79
CA SER A 241 -9.96 8.56 30.58
C SER A 241 -8.80 8.92 29.68
N VAL A 242 -8.61 8.21 28.57
CA VAL A 242 -7.56 8.51 27.58
C VAL A 242 -7.82 9.85 26.91
N ALA A 243 -9.05 10.13 26.48
CA ALA A 243 -9.42 11.41 25.87
C ALA A 243 -9.17 12.59 26.83
N SER A 244 -9.51 12.42 28.11
CA SER A 244 -9.25 13.42 29.17
C SER A 244 -7.75 13.62 29.39
N HIS A 245 -6.96 12.54 29.41
CA HIS A 245 -5.49 12.62 29.58
C HIS A 245 -4.82 13.45 28.48
N PHE A 246 -5.33 13.35 27.24
CA PHE A 246 -4.80 14.11 26.10
C PHE A 246 -5.54 15.42 25.82
N PHE A 247 -6.51 15.81 26.66
CA PHE A 247 -7.32 17.03 26.53
C PHE A 247 -8.05 17.14 25.19
N ILE A 248 -8.66 16.04 24.74
CA ILE A 248 -9.39 15.96 23.46
C ILE A 248 -10.78 15.38 23.66
N ASP A 249 -11.66 15.69 22.70
CA ASP A 249 -12.99 15.08 22.65
C ASP A 249 -12.90 13.58 22.37
N LYS A 250 -13.67 12.77 23.10
CA LYS A 250 -13.63 11.30 22.99
C LYS A 250 -14.11 10.79 21.64
N HIS A 251 -15.07 11.43 20.99
CA HIS A 251 -15.56 11.01 19.69
C HIS A 251 -14.53 11.32 18.59
N TYR A 252 -13.86 12.46 18.75
CA TYR A 252 -12.75 12.83 17.87
C TYR A 252 -11.58 11.85 18.01
N LEU A 253 -11.18 11.50 19.26
CA LEU A 253 -10.15 10.48 19.51
C LEU A 253 -10.54 9.12 18.90
N ALA A 254 -11.77 8.66 19.17
CA ALA A 254 -12.24 7.37 18.68
C ALA A 254 -12.18 7.27 17.14
N ARG A 255 -12.61 8.36 16.46
CA ARG A 255 -12.57 8.45 15.00
C ARG A 255 -11.15 8.42 14.49
N LEU A 256 -10.27 9.31 14.97
CA LEU A 256 -8.88 9.41 14.53
C LEU A 256 -8.10 8.13 14.80
N PHE A 257 -8.26 7.52 15.98
CA PHE A 257 -7.58 6.28 16.32
C PHE A 257 -7.98 5.15 15.39
N LYS A 258 -9.28 5.01 15.10
CA LYS A 258 -9.80 4.01 14.16
C LYS A 258 -9.36 4.29 12.72
N GLU A 259 -9.35 5.54 12.28
CA GLU A 259 -8.83 5.95 10.97
C GLU A 259 -7.36 5.59 10.84
N GLN A 260 -6.55 5.85 11.86
CA GLN A 260 -5.10 5.62 11.81
C GLN A 260 -4.69 4.15 11.97
N TYR A 261 -5.30 3.42 12.89
CA TYR A 261 -4.87 2.04 13.21
C TYR A 261 -5.85 0.97 12.71
N GLY A 262 -6.96 1.34 12.09
CA GLY A 262 -7.95 0.41 11.53
C GLY A 262 -8.81 -0.31 12.57
N VAL A 263 -8.56 -0.09 13.86
CA VAL A 263 -9.28 -0.71 14.99
C VAL A 263 -9.67 0.34 16.02
N THR A 264 -10.68 0.05 16.84
CA THR A 264 -11.02 0.96 17.94
C THR A 264 -9.95 0.95 19.01
N LEU A 265 -9.82 2.04 19.77
CA LEU A 265 -8.88 2.15 20.90
C LEU A 265 -9.04 1.00 21.89
N VAL A 266 -10.29 0.64 22.23
CA VAL A 266 -10.58 -0.49 23.14
C VAL A 266 -10.12 -1.82 22.55
N THR A 267 -10.36 -2.05 21.26
CA THR A 267 -9.89 -3.27 20.58
C THR A 267 -8.36 -3.34 20.57
N TYR A 268 -7.70 -2.22 20.28
CA TYR A 268 -6.25 -2.13 20.32
C TYR A 268 -5.69 -2.44 21.71
N LEU A 269 -6.23 -1.82 22.77
CA LEU A 269 -5.82 -2.10 24.16
C LEU A 269 -5.99 -3.58 24.53
N GLN A 270 -7.09 -4.21 24.09
CA GLN A 270 -7.28 -5.65 24.28
C GLN A 270 -6.20 -6.48 23.58
N GLN A 271 -5.83 -6.13 22.35
CA GLN A 271 -4.76 -6.81 21.61
C GLN A 271 -3.41 -6.69 22.32
N VAL A 272 -3.05 -5.50 22.82
CA VAL A 272 -1.83 -5.28 23.61
C VAL A 272 -1.83 -6.17 24.85
N ARG A 273 -2.92 -6.17 25.63
CA ARG A 273 -3.07 -6.99 26.84
C ARG A 273 -2.93 -8.48 26.56
N ILE A 274 -3.55 -8.98 25.50
CA ILE A 274 -3.42 -10.39 25.11
C ILE A 274 -2.01 -10.72 24.65
N THR A 275 -1.31 -9.81 23.99
CA THR A 275 0.10 -10.00 23.62
C THR A 275 0.97 -10.17 24.87
N HIS A 276 0.78 -9.35 25.91
CA HIS A 276 1.47 -9.50 27.18
C HIS A 276 1.07 -10.79 27.91
N ALA A 277 -0.21 -11.15 27.91
CA ALA A 277 -0.69 -12.41 28.48
C ALA A 277 -0.03 -13.63 27.83
N LYS A 278 0.10 -13.66 26.51
CA LYS A 278 0.81 -14.73 25.77
C LYS A 278 2.25 -14.88 26.24
N ARG A 279 2.94 -13.75 26.45
CA ARG A 279 4.31 -13.77 26.97
C ARG A 279 4.36 -14.37 28.38
N MET A 280 3.47 -13.97 29.28
CA MET A 280 3.41 -14.52 30.63
C MET A 280 3.05 -16.00 30.66
N LEU A 281 2.06 -16.42 29.82
CA LEU A 281 1.66 -17.83 29.68
C LEU A 281 2.82 -18.72 29.26
N ARG A 282 3.75 -18.22 28.43
CA ARG A 282 4.91 -18.99 27.93
C ARG A 282 6.11 -19.00 28.87
N PHE A 283 6.33 -17.93 29.61
CA PHE A 283 7.60 -17.71 30.29
C PHE A 283 7.47 -17.63 31.82
N THR A 284 6.26 -17.84 32.38
CA THR A 284 6.04 -17.84 33.83
C THR A 284 5.09 -18.97 34.24
N ASP A 285 5.17 -19.36 35.50
CA ASP A 285 4.26 -20.35 36.13
C ASP A 285 3.05 -19.69 36.82
N LYS A 286 2.81 -18.39 36.62
CA LYS A 286 1.67 -17.67 37.16
C LYS A 286 0.35 -18.31 36.75
N SER A 287 -0.62 -18.30 37.64
CA SER A 287 -1.97 -18.79 37.33
C SER A 287 -2.61 -17.97 36.20
N ILE A 288 -3.60 -18.56 35.52
CA ILE A 288 -4.36 -17.87 34.47
C ILE A 288 -5.05 -16.61 35.05
N GLU A 289 -5.50 -16.68 36.28
CA GLU A 289 -6.16 -15.57 36.97
C GLU A 289 -5.17 -14.41 37.25
N GLU A 290 -3.99 -14.71 37.81
CA GLU A 290 -2.94 -13.72 38.05
C GLU A 290 -2.53 -13.02 36.75
N ILE A 291 -2.36 -13.77 35.66
CA ILE A 291 -2.03 -13.19 34.34
C ILE A 291 -3.14 -12.25 33.86
N GLY A 292 -4.41 -12.65 34.01
CA GLY A 292 -5.55 -11.80 33.64
C GLY A 292 -5.55 -10.47 34.40
N LEU A 293 -5.28 -10.52 35.72
CA LEU A 293 -5.19 -9.35 36.57
C LEU A 293 -4.01 -8.43 36.18
N GLU A 294 -2.82 -8.99 36.05
CA GLU A 294 -1.61 -8.24 35.67
C GLU A 294 -1.69 -7.61 34.27
N CYS A 295 -2.43 -8.24 33.37
CA CYS A 295 -2.68 -7.66 32.05
C CYS A 295 -3.83 -6.63 32.04
N GLY A 296 -4.43 -6.29 33.18
CA GLY A 296 -5.48 -5.29 33.28
C GLY A 296 -6.85 -5.75 32.77
N ILE A 297 -7.06 -7.07 32.57
CA ILE A 297 -8.36 -7.60 32.10
C ILE A 297 -9.28 -7.97 33.28
N GLY A 298 -8.72 -8.24 34.45
CA GLY A 298 -9.42 -8.40 35.72
C GLY A 298 -10.11 -9.76 35.87
N GLU A 299 -11.34 -9.91 35.44
CA GLU A 299 -12.15 -11.12 35.68
C GLU A 299 -11.71 -12.31 34.83
N LEU A 300 -11.45 -13.47 35.45
CA LEU A 300 -10.96 -14.70 34.79
C LEU A 300 -11.85 -15.15 33.61
N ASN A 301 -13.16 -15.14 33.80
CA ASN A 301 -14.09 -15.55 32.75
C ASN A 301 -14.07 -14.59 31.54
N TYR A 302 -13.97 -13.29 31.83
CA TYR A 302 -13.85 -12.27 30.78
C TYR A 302 -12.50 -12.37 30.06
N PHE A 303 -11.40 -12.53 30.79
CA PHE A 303 -10.08 -12.76 30.22
C PHE A 303 -10.07 -13.97 29.29
N SER A 304 -10.58 -15.13 29.75
CA SER A 304 -10.61 -16.35 28.94
C SER A 304 -11.43 -16.19 27.66
N ARG A 305 -12.55 -15.46 27.69
CA ARG A 305 -13.37 -15.16 26.51
C ARG A 305 -12.65 -14.25 25.53
N VAL A 306 -12.04 -13.18 26.02
CA VAL A 306 -11.27 -12.22 25.16
C VAL A 306 -10.09 -12.92 24.53
N PHE A 307 -9.32 -13.69 25.31
CA PHE A 307 -8.17 -14.43 24.81
C PHE A 307 -8.59 -15.42 23.71
N LYS A 308 -9.61 -16.26 23.98
CA LYS A 308 -10.12 -17.22 22.99
C LYS A 308 -10.65 -16.55 21.72
N LYS A 309 -11.30 -15.38 21.86
CA LYS A 309 -11.78 -14.61 20.72
C LYS A 309 -10.64 -14.12 19.81
N LEU A 310 -9.49 -13.72 20.38
CA LEU A 310 -8.37 -13.17 19.63
C LEU A 310 -7.39 -14.25 19.16
N GLU A 311 -7.15 -15.31 19.93
CA GLU A 311 -6.15 -16.34 19.65
C GLU A 311 -6.74 -17.67 19.14
N GLY A 312 -8.06 -17.83 19.17
CA GLY A 312 -8.76 -19.04 18.73
C GLY A 312 -8.78 -20.19 19.76
N VAL A 313 -7.91 -20.14 20.77
CA VAL A 313 -7.77 -21.16 21.84
C VAL A 313 -7.86 -20.52 23.22
N SER A 314 -8.16 -21.32 24.26
CA SER A 314 -8.17 -20.82 25.63
C SER A 314 -6.76 -20.55 26.15
N PRO A 315 -6.59 -19.69 27.20
CA PRO A 315 -5.29 -19.46 27.84
C PRO A 315 -4.61 -20.76 28.31
N SER A 316 -5.37 -21.70 28.88
CA SER A 316 -4.85 -22.99 29.35
C SER A 316 -4.39 -23.87 28.20
N GLU A 317 -5.13 -23.93 27.10
CA GLU A 317 -4.73 -24.63 25.88
C GLU A 317 -3.50 -24.01 25.26
N PHE A 318 -3.43 -22.66 25.20
CA PHE A 318 -2.26 -21.94 24.69
C PHE A 318 -1.00 -22.30 25.50
N ARG A 319 -1.05 -22.26 26.85
CA ARG A 319 0.08 -22.65 27.72
C ARG A 319 0.53 -24.08 27.49
N ARG A 320 -0.41 -25.02 27.25
CA ARG A 320 -0.08 -26.45 27.07
C ARG A 320 0.64 -26.72 25.75
N VAL A 321 0.35 -25.93 24.72
CA VAL A 321 0.87 -26.17 23.35
C VAL A 321 2.22 -25.46 23.14
N TRP A 322 2.47 -24.42 23.87
CA TRP A 322 3.68 -23.59 23.78
C TRP A 322 4.60 -23.73 24.99
#